data_c95c2771accd40d6b178ac02d7fd7218
#
_entry.id   c95c2771accd40d6b178ac02d7fd7218
#
_cell.length_a   1.000
_cell.length_b   1.000
_cell.length_c   1.000
_cell.angle_alpha   90.00
_cell.angle_beta   90.00
_cell.angle_gamma   90.00
#
_symmetry.space_group_name_H-M   'P 1'
#
loop_
_entity.id
_entity.type
_entity.pdbx_description
1 polymer ?
#
loop_
_entity_poly.entity_id
_entity_poly.type
_entity_poly.pdbx_seq_one_letter_code
_entity_poly.pdbx_strand_id
1 'polypeptide(L)'
;MFEPKIIQQKAISRRTFCRSVIAAAAAMHLTGPLMPASQAKNKVKFYKNFAPGHLGVRANQRQALEYAVKYGFEGISPDLGEFENKSASEISEWLQLMKEKGIRYGAGGLPVEFRRDEERFKNDLAGLPRQAKLLNQLGITRVATWVMPGSRELTYRQQFDMLTRRFREVANVLKDNDISLGLEFVGPRTSRVRNRFAFISTQIEMMELVNAIGTGNVGLLLDSWHWYTSHGTVEELLELTNNDVVHVHVNDAPAGIVVDKQVDNRRKLPATTGVINLKGFINAMVKIGYDGAVECEPFDQELRRMEPDEAVKKTGESLNRLWDLIEA
;
A
#
# COMPACT_ATOMS: atom_id res chain seq x y z
N MET A 1 -7.86 52.59 -35.05
CA MET A 1 -7.42 53.47 -33.94
C MET A 1 -8.36 53.21 -32.77
N PHE A 2 -8.03 52.19 -31.92
CA PHE A 2 -8.69 51.93 -30.67
C PHE A 2 -7.61 51.48 -29.66
N GLU A 3 -7.39 52.31 -28.65
CA GLU A 3 -6.49 52.03 -27.53
C GLU A 3 -7.16 51.13 -26.49
N PRO A 4 -6.45 50.19 -25.86
CA PRO A 4 -6.98 49.43 -24.70
C PRO A 4 -6.71 50.18 -23.36
N LYS A 5 -7.74 50.37 -22.57
CA LYS A 5 -7.66 50.92 -21.21
C LYS A 5 -7.05 49.91 -20.24
N ILE A 6 -5.96 50.29 -19.63
CA ILE A 6 -5.32 49.58 -18.52
C ILE A 6 -6.11 49.87 -17.22
N ILE A 7 -6.61 48.81 -16.56
CA ILE A 7 -7.22 48.90 -15.24
C ILE A 7 -6.15 48.61 -14.20
N GLN A 8 -5.77 49.66 -13.44
CA GLN A 8 -4.91 49.53 -12.29
C GLN A 8 -5.67 48.93 -11.09
N GLN A 9 -5.25 47.77 -10.59
CA GLN A 9 -5.68 47.28 -9.29
C GLN A 9 -4.78 47.89 -8.18
N LYS A 10 -5.43 48.58 -7.24
CA LYS A 10 -4.81 49.17 -6.02
C LYS A 10 -4.49 48.06 -5.03
N ALA A 11 -3.22 47.97 -4.63
CA ALA A 11 -2.75 47.17 -3.49
C ALA A 11 -3.24 47.80 -2.17
N ILE A 12 -3.90 46.99 -1.33
CA ILE A 12 -4.28 47.37 0.03
C ILE A 12 -3.15 46.94 0.98
N SER A 13 -2.54 47.94 1.62
CA SER A 13 -1.47 47.79 2.61
C SER A 13 -2.03 47.30 3.95
N ARG A 14 -1.45 46.21 4.47
CA ARG A 14 -1.66 45.76 5.85
C ARG A 14 -0.68 46.49 6.78
N ARG A 15 -1.13 47.54 7.45
CA ARG A 15 -0.53 48.05 8.69
C ARG A 15 -1.60 48.72 9.54
N THR A 16 -1.53 48.40 10.84
CA THR A 16 -2.17 49.07 11.97
C THR A 16 -3.35 48.33 12.59
N PHE A 17 -3.06 47.52 13.60
CA PHE A 17 -3.78 47.56 14.88
C PHE A 17 -2.92 46.85 15.95
N CYS A 18 -2.15 47.60 16.72
CA CYS A 18 -1.62 47.26 18.04
C CYS A 18 -1.78 48.44 18.95
N ARG A 19 -2.62 48.36 19.97
CA ARG A 19 -2.42 49.10 21.26
C ARG A 19 -3.35 48.52 22.34
N SER A 20 -2.71 47.88 23.29
CA SER A 20 -2.71 48.12 24.75
C SER A 20 -3.89 47.62 25.57
N VAL A 21 -3.67 46.57 26.37
CA VAL A 21 -4.08 46.56 27.77
C VAL A 21 -2.98 45.86 28.57
N ILE A 22 -2.31 46.61 29.45
CA ILE A 22 -1.40 46.12 30.52
C ILE A 22 -2.27 45.90 31.74
N ALA A 23 -2.33 44.66 32.24
CA ALA A 23 -2.78 44.38 33.59
C ALA A 23 -1.73 43.54 34.30
N ALA A 24 -1.13 44.11 35.32
CA ALA A 24 -0.17 43.44 36.17
C ALA A 24 -0.88 42.42 37.10
N ALA A 25 -0.37 41.20 37.17
CA ALA A 25 -0.71 40.25 38.22
C ALA A 25 0.57 39.56 38.70
N ALA A 26 0.72 39.51 40.00
CA ALA A 26 1.89 39.16 40.76
C ALA A 26 2.38 37.72 40.49
N ALA A 27 3.72 37.58 40.44
CA ALA A 27 4.42 36.32 40.34
C ALA A 27 4.37 35.55 41.68
N MET A 28 3.76 34.37 41.70
CA MET A 28 4.07 33.31 42.66
C MET A 28 4.94 32.27 41.96
N HIS A 29 6.20 32.20 42.32
CA HIS A 29 7.11 31.14 41.86
C HIS A 29 6.76 29.84 42.57
N LEU A 30 6.06 28.92 41.84
CA LEU A 30 5.99 27.53 42.15
C LEU A 30 7.00 26.80 41.25
N THR A 31 8.21 26.57 41.79
CA THR A 31 9.19 25.66 41.17
C THR A 31 8.79 24.22 41.48
N GLY A 32 7.90 23.69 40.69
CA GLY A 32 7.71 22.22 40.56
C GLY A 32 8.62 21.69 39.44
N PRO A 33 9.14 20.45 39.53
CA PRO A 33 9.94 19.90 38.47
C PRO A 33 9.05 19.78 37.22
N LEU A 34 9.48 20.44 36.14
CA LEU A 34 8.94 20.25 34.80
C LEU A 34 9.12 18.78 34.43
N MET A 35 8.08 17.98 34.57
CA MET A 35 8.02 16.67 33.92
C MET A 35 8.20 16.91 32.41
N PRO A 36 9.10 16.18 31.73
CA PRO A 36 9.17 16.24 30.29
C PRO A 36 7.80 15.88 29.76
N ALA A 37 7.24 16.76 28.94
CA ALA A 37 6.02 16.46 28.19
C ALA A 37 6.26 15.13 27.47
N SER A 38 5.53 14.08 27.85
CA SER A 38 5.50 12.83 27.12
C SER A 38 5.10 13.20 25.67
N GLN A 39 6.06 13.17 24.76
CA GLN A 39 5.76 13.26 23.34
C GLN A 39 4.79 12.13 23.08
N ALA A 40 3.53 12.46 22.78
CA ALA A 40 2.54 11.48 22.38
C ALA A 40 3.10 10.82 21.11
N LYS A 41 3.60 9.57 21.25
CA LYS A 41 4.03 8.79 20.10
C LYS A 41 2.89 8.85 19.09
N ASN A 42 3.15 9.34 17.89
CA ASN A 42 2.18 9.33 16.81
C ASN A 42 1.69 7.88 16.66
N LYS A 43 0.44 7.65 17.03
CA LYS A 43 -0.11 6.29 17.02
C LYS A 43 -0.16 5.80 15.58
N VAL A 44 0.73 4.85 15.26
CA VAL A 44 0.78 4.19 13.96
C VAL A 44 -0.59 3.60 13.66
N LYS A 45 -1.15 3.90 12.49
CA LYS A 45 -2.49 3.44 12.09
C LYS A 45 -2.44 2.16 11.27
N PHE A 46 -1.36 1.94 10.53
CA PHE A 46 -1.15 0.73 9.74
C PHE A 46 -0.71 -0.45 10.61
N TYR A 47 -0.81 -1.65 10.09
CA TYR A 47 -0.63 -2.88 10.87
C TYR A 47 0.11 -3.96 10.09
N LYS A 48 0.75 -4.89 10.83
CA LYS A 48 1.48 -6.03 10.28
C LYS A 48 0.52 -7.07 9.74
N ASN A 49 0.63 -7.37 8.45
CA ASN A 49 -0.18 -8.38 7.79
C ASN A 49 0.62 -9.63 7.43
N PHE A 50 0.00 -10.79 7.57
CA PHE A 50 0.57 -12.08 7.21
C PHE A 50 -0.08 -12.61 5.94
N ALA A 51 0.71 -12.79 4.87
CA ALA A 51 0.33 -13.41 3.62
C ALA A 51 1.10 -14.73 3.44
N PRO A 52 0.51 -15.89 3.75
CA PRO A 52 1.20 -17.18 3.71
C PRO A 52 1.87 -17.46 2.35
N GLY A 53 1.15 -17.22 1.25
CA GLY A 53 1.61 -17.49 -0.11
C GLY A 53 2.87 -16.75 -0.51
N HIS A 54 3.06 -15.51 -0.03
CA HIS A 54 4.27 -14.72 -0.30
C HIS A 54 5.52 -15.34 0.30
N LEU A 55 5.37 -16.03 1.43
CA LEU A 55 6.46 -16.72 2.13
C LEU A 55 6.69 -18.14 1.61
N GLY A 56 5.81 -18.66 0.74
CA GLY A 56 5.80 -20.06 0.33
C GLY A 56 5.16 -21.01 1.36
N VAL A 57 4.48 -20.47 2.35
CA VAL A 57 3.78 -21.23 3.39
C VAL A 57 2.40 -21.63 2.88
N ARG A 58 2.08 -22.90 2.97
CA ARG A 58 0.73 -23.42 2.71
C ARG A 58 -0.06 -23.41 4.02
N ALA A 59 -1.07 -22.59 4.10
CA ALA A 59 -1.92 -22.47 5.28
C ALA A 59 -3.34 -22.12 4.83
N ASN A 60 -4.34 -22.80 5.38
CA ASN A 60 -5.74 -22.36 5.28
C ASN A 60 -5.98 -21.15 6.19
N GLN A 61 -7.17 -20.54 6.11
CA GLN A 61 -7.47 -19.32 6.86
C GLN A 61 -7.36 -19.49 8.39
N ARG A 62 -7.73 -20.67 8.91
CA ARG A 62 -7.59 -20.96 10.34
C ARG A 62 -6.12 -21.08 10.76
N GLN A 63 -5.32 -21.79 9.99
CA GLN A 63 -3.87 -21.88 10.23
C GLN A 63 -3.18 -20.50 10.07
N ALA A 64 -3.60 -19.70 9.10
CA ALA A 64 -3.10 -18.34 8.94
C ALA A 64 -3.43 -17.46 10.16
N LEU A 65 -4.65 -17.58 10.71
CA LEU A 65 -5.06 -16.89 11.93
C LEU A 65 -4.20 -17.35 13.14
N GLU A 66 -3.98 -18.64 13.29
CA GLU A 66 -3.15 -19.19 14.39
C GLU A 66 -1.70 -18.71 14.31
N TYR A 67 -1.10 -18.72 13.11
CA TYR A 67 0.23 -18.16 12.87
C TYR A 67 0.28 -16.65 13.16
N ALA A 68 -0.73 -15.90 12.72
CA ALA A 68 -0.78 -14.46 12.95
C ALA A 68 -0.78 -14.14 14.46
N VAL A 69 -1.63 -14.80 15.22
CA VAL A 69 -1.68 -14.65 16.69
C VAL A 69 -0.35 -15.06 17.35
N LYS A 70 0.22 -16.20 16.93
CA LYS A 70 1.46 -16.74 17.51
C LYS A 70 2.66 -15.82 17.32
N TYR A 71 2.76 -15.15 16.15
CA TYR A 71 3.93 -14.36 15.76
C TYR A 71 3.69 -12.85 15.75
N GLY A 72 2.57 -12.38 16.31
CA GLY A 72 2.31 -10.95 16.54
C GLY A 72 1.99 -10.16 15.28
N PHE A 73 1.35 -10.79 14.29
CA PHE A 73 0.69 -10.08 13.22
C PHE A 73 -0.70 -9.59 13.67
N GLU A 74 -1.20 -8.57 13.04
CA GLU A 74 -2.49 -7.93 13.34
C GLU A 74 -3.49 -8.12 12.20
N GLY A 75 -3.05 -8.71 11.09
CA GLY A 75 -3.87 -9.04 9.93
C GLY A 75 -3.40 -10.28 9.20
N ILE A 76 -4.31 -10.82 8.36
CA ILE A 76 -4.05 -11.92 7.43
C ILE A 76 -4.58 -11.58 6.05
N SER A 77 -3.95 -12.09 5.00
CA SER A 77 -4.48 -11.97 3.64
C SER A 77 -5.62 -12.98 3.43
N PRO A 78 -6.74 -12.58 2.78
CA PRO A 78 -7.88 -13.44 2.58
C PRO A 78 -7.62 -14.50 1.50
N ASP A 79 -8.18 -15.70 1.69
CA ASP A 79 -8.41 -16.68 0.64
C ASP A 79 -9.93 -16.76 0.38
N LEU A 80 -10.39 -16.09 -0.69
CA LEU A 80 -11.81 -16.03 -1.03
C LEU A 80 -12.39 -17.42 -1.36
N GLY A 81 -11.56 -18.35 -1.89
CA GLY A 81 -11.99 -19.69 -2.24
C GLY A 81 -12.55 -20.47 -1.05
N GLU A 82 -12.05 -20.22 0.15
CA GLU A 82 -12.56 -20.87 1.36
C GLU A 82 -13.95 -20.37 1.79
N PHE A 83 -14.40 -19.22 1.26
CA PHE A 83 -15.66 -18.57 1.66
C PHE A 83 -16.75 -18.59 0.58
N GLU A 84 -16.44 -18.99 -0.66
CA GLU A 84 -17.40 -18.95 -1.78
C GLU A 84 -18.70 -19.73 -1.52
N ASN A 85 -18.64 -20.79 -0.72
CA ASN A 85 -19.76 -21.66 -0.40
C ASN A 85 -20.18 -21.60 1.07
N LYS A 86 -19.70 -20.60 1.83
CA LYS A 86 -20.05 -20.39 3.23
C LYS A 86 -21.36 -19.63 3.36
N SER A 87 -22.17 -20.05 4.34
CA SER A 87 -23.37 -19.31 4.76
C SER A 87 -23.01 -18.00 5.44
N ALA A 88 -23.96 -17.08 5.49
CA ALA A 88 -23.78 -15.82 6.23
C ALA A 88 -23.47 -16.04 7.73
N SER A 89 -24.04 -17.09 8.34
CA SER A 89 -23.74 -17.47 9.73
C SER A 89 -22.28 -17.90 9.89
N GLU A 90 -21.78 -18.80 9.04
CA GLU A 90 -20.38 -19.25 9.07
C GLU A 90 -19.39 -18.08 8.87
N ILE A 91 -19.70 -17.15 7.96
CA ILE A 91 -18.90 -15.94 7.74
C ILE A 91 -18.91 -15.07 9.02
N SER A 92 -20.08 -14.87 9.64
CA SER A 92 -20.21 -14.07 10.86
C SER A 92 -19.44 -14.69 12.03
N GLU A 93 -19.53 -16.02 12.23
CA GLU A 93 -18.80 -16.76 13.26
C GLU A 93 -17.27 -16.64 13.03
N TRP A 94 -16.83 -16.74 11.77
CA TRP A 94 -15.43 -16.55 11.42
C TRP A 94 -14.93 -15.13 11.73
N LEU A 95 -15.68 -14.10 11.35
CA LEU A 95 -15.32 -12.71 11.61
C LEU A 95 -15.32 -12.39 13.11
N GLN A 96 -16.24 -12.98 13.86
CA GLN A 96 -16.26 -12.86 15.31
C GLN A 96 -15.00 -13.48 15.93
N LEU A 97 -14.60 -14.67 15.48
CA LEU A 97 -13.34 -15.31 15.91
C LEU A 97 -12.13 -14.44 15.63
N MET A 98 -12.01 -13.89 14.40
CA MET A 98 -10.92 -12.97 14.04
C MET A 98 -10.88 -11.76 14.98
N LYS A 99 -12.03 -11.15 15.23
CA LYS A 99 -12.17 -9.99 16.12
C LYS A 99 -11.73 -10.33 17.56
N GLU A 100 -12.14 -11.47 18.09
CA GLU A 100 -11.73 -11.95 19.43
C GLU A 100 -10.23 -12.17 19.54
N LYS A 101 -9.57 -12.55 18.43
CA LYS A 101 -8.12 -12.71 18.35
C LYS A 101 -7.39 -11.40 18.02
N GLY A 102 -8.10 -10.29 17.80
CA GLY A 102 -7.52 -9.01 17.41
C GLY A 102 -6.93 -9.00 16.00
N ILE A 103 -7.38 -9.92 15.13
CA ILE A 103 -6.92 -10.04 13.75
C ILE A 103 -7.97 -9.49 12.78
N ARG A 104 -7.52 -8.84 11.73
CA ARG A 104 -8.36 -8.30 10.65
C ARG A 104 -7.85 -8.76 9.28
N TYR A 105 -8.60 -8.53 8.24
CA TYR A 105 -8.12 -8.78 6.89
C TYR A 105 -7.22 -7.66 6.39
N GLY A 106 -6.17 -8.03 5.62
CA GLY A 106 -5.42 -7.15 4.74
C GLY A 106 -6.12 -6.96 3.40
N ALA A 107 -5.36 -6.59 2.36
CA ALA A 107 -5.89 -6.51 1.01
C ALA A 107 -6.09 -7.91 0.40
N GLY A 108 -7.15 -8.05 -0.40
CA GLY A 108 -7.36 -9.21 -1.25
C GLY A 108 -6.66 -9.06 -2.61
N GLY A 109 -6.45 -10.16 -3.32
CA GLY A 109 -6.06 -10.12 -4.73
C GLY A 109 -7.23 -9.70 -5.62
N LEU A 110 -6.96 -8.99 -6.72
CA LEU A 110 -7.97 -8.67 -7.72
C LEU A 110 -8.37 -9.93 -8.50
N PRO A 111 -9.63 -10.39 -8.43
CA PRO A 111 -10.08 -11.61 -9.06
C PRO A 111 -10.50 -11.44 -10.54
N VAL A 112 -9.83 -10.55 -11.28
CA VAL A 112 -10.07 -10.28 -12.69
C VAL A 112 -8.74 -10.32 -13.44
N GLU A 113 -8.64 -11.18 -14.43
CA GLU A 113 -7.46 -11.23 -15.31
C GLU A 113 -7.56 -10.18 -16.43
N PHE A 114 -6.99 -9.05 -16.19
CA PHE A 114 -7.00 -7.90 -17.10
C PHE A 114 -5.82 -7.88 -18.10
N ARG A 115 -4.86 -8.80 -17.98
CA ARG A 115 -3.63 -8.86 -18.80
C ARG A 115 -3.81 -9.68 -20.07
N ARG A 116 -4.85 -10.52 -20.09
CA ARG A 116 -5.18 -11.42 -21.21
C ARG A 116 -6.05 -10.72 -22.26
N ASP A 117 -6.55 -11.51 -23.21
CA ASP A 117 -7.47 -11.08 -24.25
C ASP A 117 -8.78 -10.49 -23.68
N GLU A 118 -9.57 -9.91 -24.56
CA GLU A 118 -10.80 -9.23 -24.18
C GLU A 118 -11.89 -10.19 -23.70
N GLU A 119 -11.92 -11.41 -24.25
CA GLU A 119 -12.90 -12.42 -23.86
C GLU A 119 -12.69 -12.86 -22.43
N ARG A 120 -11.45 -13.18 -22.05
CA ARG A 120 -11.09 -13.55 -20.68
C ARG A 120 -11.38 -12.41 -19.71
N PHE A 121 -11.02 -11.18 -20.07
CA PHE A 121 -11.31 -10.01 -19.24
C PHE A 121 -12.81 -9.84 -18.98
N LYS A 122 -13.64 -9.92 -20.03
CA LYS A 122 -15.10 -9.77 -19.90
C LYS A 122 -15.75 -10.88 -19.08
N ASN A 123 -15.28 -12.11 -19.23
CA ASN A 123 -15.79 -13.24 -18.47
C ASN A 123 -15.49 -13.07 -16.97
N ASP A 124 -14.28 -12.67 -16.61
CA ASP A 124 -13.90 -12.42 -15.21
C ASP A 124 -14.63 -11.20 -14.64
N LEU A 125 -14.76 -10.12 -15.44
CA LEU A 125 -15.50 -8.92 -15.05
C LEU A 125 -16.98 -9.21 -14.77
N ALA A 126 -17.61 -10.09 -15.55
CA ALA A 126 -18.99 -10.50 -15.31
C ALA A 126 -19.17 -11.24 -13.96
N GLY A 127 -18.15 -11.94 -13.49
CA GLY A 127 -18.14 -12.59 -12.17
C GLY A 127 -17.82 -11.65 -10.99
N LEU A 128 -17.21 -10.51 -11.27
CA LEU A 128 -16.70 -9.59 -10.24
C LEU A 128 -17.77 -9.08 -9.25
N PRO A 129 -19.02 -8.75 -9.63
CA PRO A 129 -20.03 -8.29 -8.67
C PRO A 129 -20.30 -9.29 -7.54
N ARG A 130 -20.34 -10.59 -7.85
CA ARG A 130 -20.49 -11.63 -6.83
C ARG A 130 -19.30 -11.68 -5.87
N GLN A 131 -18.10 -11.58 -6.41
CA GLN A 131 -16.86 -11.62 -5.62
C GLN A 131 -16.69 -10.35 -4.79
N ALA A 132 -17.03 -9.17 -5.34
CA ALA A 132 -17.01 -7.91 -4.61
C ALA A 132 -17.99 -7.93 -3.42
N LYS A 133 -19.19 -8.50 -3.61
CA LYS A 133 -20.11 -8.70 -2.51
C LYS A 133 -19.56 -9.62 -1.41
N LEU A 134 -18.88 -10.70 -1.77
CA LEU A 134 -18.23 -11.60 -0.80
C LEU A 134 -17.09 -10.87 -0.06
N LEU A 135 -16.26 -10.11 -0.76
CA LEU A 135 -15.22 -9.26 -0.14
C LEU A 135 -15.83 -8.31 0.89
N ASN A 136 -16.90 -7.60 0.51
CA ASN A 136 -17.58 -6.67 1.41
C ASN A 136 -18.19 -7.41 2.62
N GLN A 137 -18.81 -8.58 2.45
CA GLN A 137 -19.32 -9.42 3.54
C GLN A 137 -18.21 -9.85 4.52
N LEU A 138 -17.00 -10.08 4.03
CA LEU A 138 -15.82 -10.38 4.83
C LEU A 138 -15.16 -9.13 5.44
N GLY A 139 -15.71 -7.93 5.20
CA GLY A 139 -15.12 -6.67 5.68
C GLY A 139 -13.84 -6.28 4.96
N ILE A 140 -13.59 -6.81 3.78
CA ILE A 140 -12.41 -6.52 2.96
C ILE A 140 -12.75 -5.32 2.05
N THR A 141 -12.13 -4.19 2.34
CA THR A 141 -12.35 -2.91 1.63
C THR A 141 -11.23 -2.55 0.67
N ARG A 142 -10.22 -3.41 0.52
CA ARG A 142 -9.04 -3.18 -0.30
C ARG A 142 -8.69 -4.42 -1.09
N VAL A 143 -8.48 -4.27 -2.40
CA VAL A 143 -7.91 -5.29 -3.28
C VAL A 143 -6.74 -4.70 -4.04
N ALA A 144 -5.79 -5.54 -4.43
CA ALA A 144 -4.61 -5.06 -5.12
C ALA A 144 -4.17 -6.02 -6.23
N THR A 145 -3.42 -5.48 -7.18
CA THR A 145 -2.82 -6.23 -8.28
C THR A 145 -1.61 -5.47 -8.84
N TRP A 146 -0.77 -6.17 -9.59
CA TRP A 146 0.41 -5.60 -10.22
C TRP A 146 0.24 -5.43 -11.74
N VAL A 147 0.92 -4.44 -12.31
CA VAL A 147 0.90 -4.08 -13.72
C VAL A 147 2.25 -4.38 -14.36
N MET A 148 2.25 -5.04 -15.52
CA MET A 148 3.46 -5.38 -16.26
C MET A 148 4.23 -4.12 -16.67
N PRO A 149 5.58 -4.06 -16.50
CA PRO A 149 6.40 -2.90 -16.84
C PRO A 149 6.71 -2.81 -18.33
N GLY A 150 5.98 -3.50 -19.16
CA GLY A 150 6.14 -3.48 -20.60
C GLY A 150 5.30 -4.53 -21.33
N SER A 151 5.29 -4.46 -22.65
CA SER A 151 4.59 -5.37 -23.55
C SER A 151 5.48 -5.79 -24.71
N ARG A 152 5.23 -6.97 -25.26
CA ARG A 152 5.82 -7.41 -26.53
C ARG A 152 5.02 -6.97 -27.76
N GLU A 153 3.76 -6.64 -27.58
CA GLU A 153 2.78 -6.39 -28.63
C GLU A 153 2.27 -4.94 -28.63
N LEU A 154 1.88 -4.43 -27.47
CA LEU A 154 1.25 -3.13 -27.33
C LEU A 154 2.29 -2.03 -27.09
N THR A 155 2.19 -0.93 -27.83
CA THR A 155 2.93 0.29 -27.53
C THR A 155 2.47 0.87 -26.19
N TYR A 156 3.25 1.79 -25.58
CA TYR A 156 2.90 2.47 -24.33
C TYR A 156 1.45 3.01 -24.37
N ARG A 157 1.13 3.77 -25.42
CA ARG A 157 -0.19 4.39 -25.58
C ARG A 157 -1.32 3.37 -25.65
N GLN A 158 -1.14 2.33 -26.44
CA GLN A 158 -2.16 1.27 -26.57
C GLN A 158 -2.41 0.54 -25.25
N GLN A 159 -1.34 0.23 -24.51
CA GLN A 159 -1.44 -0.42 -23.20
C GLN A 159 -2.08 0.51 -22.17
N PHE A 160 -1.71 1.79 -22.16
CA PHE A 160 -2.28 2.81 -21.27
C PHE A 160 -3.79 2.97 -21.50
N ASP A 161 -4.21 3.16 -22.76
CA ASP A 161 -5.62 3.32 -23.12
C ASP A 161 -6.44 2.06 -22.78
N MET A 162 -5.90 0.87 -23.04
CA MET A 162 -6.53 -0.43 -22.70
C MET A 162 -6.70 -0.58 -21.18
N LEU A 163 -5.64 -0.34 -20.40
CA LEU A 163 -5.70 -0.51 -18.95
C LEU A 163 -6.56 0.55 -18.28
N THR A 164 -6.54 1.80 -18.76
CA THR A 164 -7.44 2.86 -18.28
C THR A 164 -8.90 2.43 -18.43
N ARG A 165 -9.29 1.87 -19.58
CA ARG A 165 -10.65 1.38 -19.80
C ARG A 165 -10.97 0.19 -18.89
N ARG A 166 -10.15 -0.86 -18.89
CA ARG A 166 -10.37 -2.08 -18.13
C ARG A 166 -10.45 -1.81 -16.62
N PHE A 167 -9.51 -1.04 -16.09
CA PHE A 167 -9.53 -0.71 -14.66
C PHE A 167 -10.67 0.23 -14.28
N ARG A 168 -11.13 1.09 -15.17
CA ARG A 168 -12.34 1.89 -14.92
C ARG A 168 -13.59 1.00 -14.76
N GLU A 169 -13.76 0.00 -15.62
CA GLU A 169 -14.86 -0.96 -15.53
C GLU A 169 -14.78 -1.76 -14.21
N VAL A 170 -13.60 -2.28 -13.87
CA VAL A 170 -13.35 -3.00 -12.61
C VAL A 170 -13.59 -2.11 -11.39
N ALA A 171 -13.02 -0.91 -11.38
CA ALA A 171 -13.08 0.00 -10.24
C ALA A 171 -14.50 0.48 -9.96
N ASN A 172 -15.36 0.66 -10.96
CA ASN A 172 -16.77 0.98 -10.75
C ASN A 172 -17.49 -0.13 -10.00
N VAL A 173 -17.30 -1.42 -10.39
CA VAL A 173 -17.91 -2.56 -9.67
C VAL A 173 -17.40 -2.65 -8.24
N LEU A 174 -16.11 -2.43 -8.02
CA LEU A 174 -15.52 -2.42 -6.67
C LEU A 174 -16.06 -1.27 -5.82
N LYS A 175 -16.20 -0.08 -6.42
CA LYS A 175 -16.75 1.12 -5.76
C LYS A 175 -18.17 0.92 -5.25
N ASP A 176 -19.03 0.23 -6.02
CA ASP A 176 -20.40 -0.11 -5.61
C ASP A 176 -20.45 -1.03 -4.36
N ASN A 177 -19.31 -1.57 -3.94
CA ASN A 177 -19.15 -2.41 -2.76
C ASN A 177 -18.15 -1.82 -1.74
N ASP A 178 -17.86 -0.52 -1.80
CA ASP A 178 -16.93 0.19 -0.90
C ASP A 178 -15.50 -0.36 -0.90
N ILE A 179 -15.04 -0.87 -2.06
CA ILE A 179 -13.71 -1.47 -2.20
C ILE A 179 -12.80 -0.57 -3.04
N SER A 180 -11.60 -0.32 -2.54
CA SER A 180 -10.52 0.37 -3.24
C SER A 180 -9.61 -0.62 -3.98
N LEU A 181 -9.09 -0.20 -5.14
CA LEU A 181 -8.17 -0.96 -5.98
C LEU A 181 -6.76 -0.39 -5.94
N GLY A 182 -5.79 -1.16 -5.46
CA GLY A 182 -4.35 -0.85 -5.50
C GLY A 182 -3.67 -1.39 -6.76
N LEU A 183 -2.95 -0.53 -7.46
CA LEU A 183 -2.15 -0.88 -8.62
C LEU A 183 -0.67 -0.78 -8.31
N GLU A 184 0.07 -1.86 -8.52
CA GLU A 184 1.51 -1.90 -8.32
C GLU A 184 2.25 -1.69 -9.64
N PHE A 185 3.21 -0.77 -9.65
CA PHE A 185 4.19 -0.68 -10.73
C PHE A 185 5.38 -1.60 -10.45
N VAL A 186 6.00 -2.14 -11.50
CA VAL A 186 7.16 -3.03 -11.41
C VAL A 186 8.43 -2.28 -11.77
N GLY A 187 9.19 -1.85 -10.75
CA GLY A 187 10.35 -0.96 -10.85
C GLY A 187 11.61 -1.54 -11.49
N PRO A 188 12.02 -2.82 -11.27
CA PRO A 188 13.34 -3.29 -11.68
C PRO A 188 13.64 -3.11 -13.17
N ARG A 189 14.79 -2.48 -13.48
CA ARG A 189 15.27 -2.36 -14.87
C ARG A 189 15.39 -3.72 -15.56
N THR A 190 15.80 -4.75 -14.81
CA THR A 190 15.92 -6.13 -15.33
C THR A 190 14.60 -6.72 -15.82
N SER A 191 13.46 -6.27 -15.31
CA SER A 191 12.12 -6.65 -15.77
C SER A 191 11.71 -5.85 -17.00
N ARG A 192 11.96 -4.54 -17.02
CA ARG A 192 11.57 -3.62 -18.10
C ARG A 192 12.25 -3.94 -19.44
N VAL A 193 13.56 -4.17 -19.42
CA VAL A 193 14.37 -4.36 -20.65
C VAL A 193 14.08 -5.66 -21.40
N ARG A 194 13.28 -6.56 -20.84
CA ARG A 194 12.85 -7.81 -21.50
C ARG A 194 11.70 -7.63 -22.48
N ASN A 195 11.07 -6.47 -22.47
CA ASN A 195 9.91 -6.16 -23.28
C ASN A 195 10.31 -5.34 -24.52
N ARG A 196 9.55 -5.48 -25.62
CA ARG A 196 9.73 -4.67 -26.83
C ARG A 196 9.36 -3.22 -26.60
N PHE A 197 8.27 -2.99 -25.84
CA PHE A 197 7.77 -1.68 -25.51
C PHE A 197 7.78 -1.54 -23.99
N ALA A 198 8.44 -0.50 -23.49
CA ALA A 198 8.41 -0.16 -22.07
C ALA A 198 7.01 0.36 -21.67
N PHE A 199 6.68 0.13 -20.40
CA PHE A 199 5.46 0.66 -19.82
C PHE A 199 5.75 1.16 -18.39
N ILE A 200 4.70 1.55 -17.67
CA ILE A 200 4.73 2.10 -16.31
C ILE A 200 5.67 1.30 -15.39
N SER A 201 6.59 2.01 -14.75
CA SER A 201 7.60 1.42 -13.88
C SER A 201 8.01 2.32 -12.70
N THR A 202 7.36 3.46 -12.55
CA THR A 202 7.58 4.42 -11.46
C THR A 202 6.26 4.81 -10.79
N GLN A 203 6.35 5.36 -9.58
CA GLN A 203 5.20 5.89 -8.83
C GLN A 203 4.45 6.96 -9.64
N ILE A 204 5.19 7.91 -10.23
CA ILE A 204 4.60 9.03 -10.97
C ILE A 204 3.80 8.52 -12.17
N GLU A 205 4.39 7.63 -12.98
CA GLU A 205 3.70 7.02 -14.14
C GLU A 205 2.44 6.23 -13.71
N MET A 206 2.49 5.54 -12.55
CA MET A 206 1.33 4.80 -12.06
C MET A 206 0.23 5.75 -11.59
N MET A 207 0.58 6.87 -10.95
CA MET A 207 -0.40 7.89 -10.57
C MET A 207 -1.04 8.58 -11.77
N GLU A 208 -0.33 8.70 -12.90
CA GLU A 208 -0.95 9.15 -14.16
C GLU A 208 -2.05 8.18 -14.63
N LEU A 209 -1.80 6.87 -14.54
CA LEU A 209 -2.81 5.86 -14.88
C LEU A 209 -3.99 5.90 -13.89
N VAL A 210 -3.74 6.01 -12.59
CA VAL A 210 -4.77 6.17 -11.56
C VAL A 210 -5.66 7.37 -11.85
N ASN A 211 -5.07 8.51 -12.15
CA ASN A 211 -5.79 9.73 -12.51
C ASN A 211 -6.60 9.57 -13.80
N ALA A 212 -6.06 8.89 -14.80
CA ALA A 212 -6.77 8.63 -16.06
C ALA A 212 -7.95 7.66 -15.87
N ILE A 213 -7.88 6.70 -14.94
CA ILE A 213 -9.01 5.82 -14.57
C ILE A 213 -10.16 6.66 -14.00
N GLY A 214 -9.90 7.56 -13.05
CA GLY A 214 -10.78 8.64 -12.64
C GLY A 214 -12.04 8.23 -11.87
N THR A 215 -12.06 7.06 -11.22
CA THR A 215 -13.23 6.57 -10.43
C THR A 215 -13.19 7.00 -8.97
N GLY A 216 -12.03 7.44 -8.47
CA GLY A 216 -11.81 7.94 -7.11
C GLY A 216 -11.61 6.86 -6.04
N ASN A 217 -11.61 5.58 -6.41
CA ASN A 217 -11.33 4.44 -5.53
C ASN A 217 -10.14 3.61 -6.01
N VAL A 218 -9.28 4.16 -6.86
CA VAL A 218 -8.04 3.53 -7.33
C VAL A 218 -6.87 4.29 -6.76
N GLY A 219 -5.85 3.56 -6.31
CA GLY A 219 -4.59 4.10 -5.80
C GLY A 219 -3.47 3.10 -6.00
N LEU A 220 -2.41 3.22 -5.21
CA LEU A 220 -1.21 2.39 -5.31
C LEU A 220 -1.31 1.13 -4.43
N LEU A 221 -0.84 0.00 -4.95
CA LEU A 221 -0.10 -0.93 -4.14
C LEU A 221 1.34 -0.44 -4.18
N LEU A 222 1.85 0.03 -3.05
CA LEU A 222 3.16 0.64 -2.93
C LEU A 222 4.14 -0.36 -2.30
N ASP A 223 5.08 -0.87 -3.10
CA ASP A 223 6.12 -1.80 -2.63
C ASP A 223 7.46 -1.07 -2.51
N SER A 224 8.09 -1.20 -1.35
CA SER A 224 9.44 -0.66 -1.06
C SER A 224 10.51 -1.16 -2.03
N TRP A 225 10.38 -2.38 -2.54
CA TRP A 225 11.26 -2.94 -3.57
C TRP A 225 11.11 -2.22 -4.91
N HIS A 226 9.87 -2.03 -5.36
CA HIS A 226 9.59 -1.36 -6.62
C HIS A 226 9.90 0.14 -6.55
N TRP A 227 9.63 0.77 -5.41
CA TRP A 227 10.08 2.13 -5.11
C TRP A 227 11.61 2.26 -5.20
N TYR A 228 12.36 1.39 -4.52
CA TYR A 228 13.83 1.38 -4.57
C TYR A 228 14.38 1.14 -5.98
N THR A 229 13.84 0.13 -6.68
CA THR A 229 14.36 -0.29 -7.99
C THR A 229 13.92 0.63 -9.15
N SER A 230 12.98 1.52 -8.91
CA SER A 230 12.63 2.63 -9.82
C SER A 230 13.40 3.93 -9.51
N HIS A 231 14.32 3.92 -8.55
CA HIS A 231 15.03 5.10 -8.03
C HIS A 231 14.11 6.13 -7.36
N GLY A 232 12.99 5.68 -6.76
CA GLY A 232 12.05 6.53 -6.06
C GLY A 232 12.68 7.24 -4.85
N THR A 233 12.19 8.40 -4.52
CA THR A 233 12.68 9.25 -3.40
C THR A 233 11.68 9.34 -2.27
N VAL A 234 12.12 9.74 -1.07
CA VAL A 234 11.23 9.97 0.06
C VAL A 234 10.31 11.16 -0.19
N GLU A 235 10.80 12.16 -0.91
CA GLU A 235 10.05 13.36 -1.31
C GLU A 235 8.82 12.97 -2.14
N GLU A 236 8.99 12.08 -3.13
CA GLU A 236 7.87 11.54 -3.93
C GLU A 236 6.84 10.80 -3.07
N LEU A 237 7.28 10.04 -2.06
CA LEU A 237 6.37 9.37 -1.12
C LEU A 237 5.54 10.37 -0.31
N LEU A 238 6.15 11.51 0.06
CA LEU A 238 5.50 12.56 0.86
C LEU A 238 4.51 13.41 0.07
N GLU A 239 4.49 13.30 -1.26
CA GLU A 239 3.47 13.91 -2.12
C GLU A 239 2.16 13.13 -2.10
N LEU A 240 2.19 11.86 -1.65
CA LEU A 240 1.01 11.01 -1.54
C LEU A 240 0.19 11.35 -0.28
N THR A 241 -1.07 10.94 -0.33
CA THR A 241 -1.99 10.94 0.82
C THR A 241 -2.41 9.51 1.17
N ASN A 242 -3.08 9.32 2.32
CA ASN A 242 -3.66 8.00 2.66
C ASN A 242 -4.59 7.44 1.57
N ASN A 243 -5.31 8.31 0.87
CA ASN A 243 -6.24 7.88 -0.18
C ASN A 243 -5.53 7.38 -1.45
N ASP A 244 -4.28 7.79 -1.66
CA ASP A 244 -3.49 7.37 -2.80
C ASP A 244 -2.84 5.99 -2.60
N VAL A 245 -2.79 5.48 -1.35
CA VAL A 245 -2.14 4.20 -1.02
C VAL A 245 -3.15 3.20 -0.50
N VAL A 246 -3.46 2.21 -1.32
CA VAL A 246 -4.43 1.15 -0.99
C VAL A 246 -3.78 0.02 -0.21
N HIS A 247 -2.57 -0.38 -0.56
CA HIS A 247 -1.85 -1.47 0.09
C HIS A 247 -0.34 -1.20 0.10
N VAL A 248 0.38 -1.77 1.06
CA VAL A 248 1.83 -1.60 1.19
C VAL A 248 2.53 -2.95 1.29
N HIS A 249 3.50 -3.18 0.39
CA HIS A 249 4.48 -4.27 0.50
C HIS A 249 5.83 -3.74 1.00
N VAL A 250 6.50 -4.52 1.83
CA VAL A 250 7.81 -4.19 2.37
C VAL A 250 8.80 -5.33 2.18
N ASN A 251 9.93 -4.99 1.61
CA ASN A 251 11.02 -5.92 1.30
C ASN A 251 12.36 -5.21 1.48
N ASP A 252 13.44 -5.97 1.53
CA ASP A 252 14.81 -5.44 1.44
C ASP A 252 15.50 -6.02 0.19
N ALA A 253 16.65 -5.49 -0.17
CA ALA A 253 17.42 -5.91 -1.34
C ALA A 253 18.68 -6.68 -0.97
N PRO A 254 19.13 -7.64 -1.79
CA PRO A 254 20.42 -8.27 -1.62
C PRO A 254 21.55 -7.24 -1.62
N ALA A 255 22.46 -7.32 -0.64
CA ALA A 255 23.63 -6.45 -0.56
C ALA A 255 24.64 -6.75 -1.69
N GLY A 256 25.43 -5.74 -2.05
CA GLY A 256 26.51 -5.86 -3.04
C GLY A 256 26.03 -5.89 -4.51
N ILE A 257 24.74 -5.75 -4.76
CA ILE A 257 24.17 -5.67 -6.12
C ILE A 257 23.68 -4.25 -6.36
N VAL A 258 24.19 -3.61 -7.44
CA VAL A 258 23.72 -2.27 -7.83
C VAL A 258 22.25 -2.30 -8.23
N VAL A 259 21.52 -1.22 -7.97
CA VAL A 259 20.07 -1.13 -8.13
C VAL A 259 19.55 -1.60 -9.49
N ASP A 260 20.18 -1.20 -10.59
CA ASP A 260 19.80 -1.57 -11.96
C ASP A 260 20.04 -3.04 -12.33
N LYS A 261 20.74 -3.79 -11.49
CA LYS A 261 20.97 -5.24 -11.65
C LYS A 261 20.16 -6.07 -10.66
N GLN A 262 19.38 -5.47 -9.81
CA GLN A 262 18.47 -6.16 -8.91
C GLN A 262 17.45 -6.97 -9.73
N VAL A 263 17.11 -8.17 -9.23
CA VAL A 263 16.21 -9.10 -9.92
C VAL A 263 14.98 -9.32 -9.06
N ASP A 264 13.81 -9.10 -9.63
CA ASP A 264 12.53 -9.01 -8.96
C ASP A 264 12.20 -10.18 -8.01
N ASN A 265 12.50 -11.40 -8.42
CA ASN A 265 12.24 -12.60 -7.61
C ASN A 265 13.39 -13.00 -6.67
N ARG A 266 14.23 -12.05 -6.27
CA ARG A 266 15.38 -12.25 -5.37
C ARG A 266 15.47 -11.14 -4.33
N ARG A 267 14.37 -10.91 -3.66
CA ARG A 267 14.27 -9.92 -2.58
C ARG A 267 14.71 -10.55 -1.25
N LYS A 268 14.75 -9.75 -0.19
CA LYS A 268 15.01 -10.17 1.19
C LYS A 268 13.90 -9.68 2.11
N LEU A 269 13.77 -10.30 3.27
CA LEU A 269 12.87 -9.81 4.32
C LEU A 269 13.24 -8.37 4.70
N PRO A 270 12.26 -7.50 5.01
CA PRO A 270 12.51 -6.10 5.35
C PRO A 270 13.43 -5.96 6.58
N ALA A 271 14.23 -4.89 6.61
CA ALA A 271 15.16 -4.57 7.68
C ALA A 271 16.15 -5.73 8.02
N THR A 272 16.64 -6.43 6.97
CA THR A 272 17.64 -7.50 7.14
C THR A 272 18.99 -7.18 6.51
N THR A 273 19.02 -6.39 5.45
CA THR A 273 20.24 -6.02 4.74
C THR A 273 20.58 -4.54 4.84
N GLY A 274 19.58 -3.69 5.05
CA GLY A 274 19.73 -2.24 5.11
C GLY A 274 20.04 -1.58 3.76
N VAL A 275 19.80 -2.27 2.64
CA VAL A 275 20.05 -1.75 1.29
C VAL A 275 18.97 -0.75 0.90
N ILE A 276 17.71 -1.08 1.17
CA ILE A 276 16.58 -0.18 0.93
C ILE A 276 16.45 0.80 2.12
N ASN A 277 16.27 2.09 1.85
CA ASN A 277 15.99 3.09 2.88
C ASN A 277 14.60 2.88 3.49
N LEU A 278 14.42 1.75 4.19
CA LEU A 278 13.14 1.41 4.82
C LEU A 278 12.76 2.35 5.96
N LYS A 279 13.75 3.00 6.61
CA LYS A 279 13.47 4.05 7.60
C LYS A 279 12.73 5.22 6.94
N GLY A 280 13.25 5.73 5.82
CA GLY A 280 12.59 6.80 5.07
C GLY A 280 11.21 6.38 4.56
N PHE A 281 11.11 5.17 4.00
CA PHE A 281 9.86 4.61 3.46
C PHE A 281 8.76 4.50 4.51
N ILE A 282 9.03 3.82 5.64
CA ILE A 282 8.00 3.57 6.65
C ILE A 282 7.58 4.86 7.38
N ASN A 283 8.51 5.80 7.60
CA ASN A 283 8.18 7.09 8.18
C ASN A 283 7.40 8.00 7.22
N ALA A 284 7.57 7.86 5.91
CA ALA A 284 6.68 8.49 4.94
C ALA A 284 5.25 7.96 5.09
N MET A 285 5.05 6.64 5.26
CA MET A 285 3.72 6.06 5.51
C MET A 285 3.07 6.60 6.79
N VAL A 286 3.86 6.82 7.84
CA VAL A 286 3.35 7.49 9.07
C VAL A 286 2.89 8.92 8.75
N LYS A 287 3.71 9.70 8.02
CA LYS A 287 3.45 11.11 7.73
C LYS A 287 2.23 11.33 6.84
N ILE A 288 2.03 10.47 5.82
CA ILE A 288 0.84 10.53 4.95
C ILE A 288 -0.42 9.99 5.63
N GLY A 289 -0.27 9.41 6.84
CA GLY A 289 -1.38 8.88 7.64
C GLY A 289 -1.93 7.55 7.14
N TYR A 290 -1.13 6.75 6.42
CA TYR A 290 -1.54 5.43 5.93
C TYR A 290 -2.09 4.56 7.06
N ASP A 291 -3.21 3.86 6.82
CA ASP A 291 -3.94 3.11 7.83
C ASP A 291 -4.23 1.65 7.45
N GLY A 292 -3.64 1.19 6.35
CA GLY A 292 -3.85 -0.16 5.81
C GLY A 292 -2.87 -1.21 6.33
N ALA A 293 -2.89 -2.35 5.67
CA ALA A 293 -1.98 -3.47 5.92
C ALA A 293 -0.58 -3.20 5.36
N VAL A 294 0.45 -3.62 6.10
CA VAL A 294 1.85 -3.68 5.64
C VAL A 294 2.29 -5.13 5.66
N GLU A 295 2.70 -5.65 4.52
CA GLU A 295 2.96 -7.08 4.34
C GLU A 295 4.31 -7.33 3.64
N CYS A 296 4.91 -8.50 3.88
CA CYS A 296 6.16 -8.91 3.25
C CYS A 296 5.90 -9.73 1.99
N GLU A 297 6.58 -9.38 0.88
CA GLU A 297 6.62 -10.17 -0.34
C GLU A 297 8.08 -10.44 -0.78
N PRO A 298 8.85 -11.22 -0.02
CA PRO A 298 10.31 -11.27 -0.16
C PRO A 298 10.79 -12.09 -1.36
N PHE A 299 9.99 -12.98 -1.94
CA PHE A 299 10.44 -13.94 -2.96
C PHE A 299 11.78 -14.61 -2.62
N ASP A 300 12.08 -14.77 -1.32
CA ASP A 300 13.32 -15.34 -0.83
C ASP A 300 13.30 -16.86 -0.90
N GLN A 301 14.22 -17.44 -1.68
CA GLN A 301 14.29 -18.89 -1.88
C GLN A 301 14.74 -19.65 -0.63
N GLU A 302 15.52 -19.01 0.25
CA GLU A 302 15.94 -19.63 1.51
C GLU A 302 14.74 -19.69 2.46
N LEU A 303 13.98 -18.59 2.58
CA LEU A 303 12.77 -18.55 3.39
C LEU A 303 11.74 -19.60 2.94
N ARG A 304 11.55 -19.74 1.61
CA ARG A 304 10.61 -20.70 1.02
C ARG A 304 10.96 -22.17 1.25
N ARG A 305 12.21 -22.46 1.66
CA ARG A 305 12.68 -23.82 1.98
C ARG A 305 12.64 -24.14 3.47
N MET A 306 12.35 -23.15 4.30
CA MET A 306 12.24 -23.34 5.74
C MET A 306 10.95 -24.07 6.09
N GLU A 307 10.94 -24.68 7.26
CA GLU A 307 9.68 -25.13 7.86
C GLU A 307 8.73 -23.95 8.05
N PRO A 308 7.42 -24.12 7.80
CA PRO A 308 6.45 -23.02 7.83
C PRO A 308 6.51 -22.18 9.11
N ASP A 309 6.60 -22.82 10.24
CA ASP A 309 6.66 -22.16 11.57
C ASP A 309 7.90 -21.24 11.69
N GLU A 310 9.06 -21.69 11.22
CA GLU A 310 10.29 -20.90 11.22
C GLU A 310 10.22 -19.71 10.23
N ALA A 311 9.68 -19.94 9.03
CA ALA A 311 9.53 -18.89 8.03
C ALA A 311 8.62 -17.76 8.53
N VAL A 312 7.48 -18.11 9.14
CA VAL A 312 6.54 -17.14 9.71
C VAL A 312 7.16 -16.38 10.87
N LYS A 313 7.86 -17.09 11.79
CA LYS A 313 8.58 -16.47 12.91
C LYS A 313 9.60 -15.44 12.43
N LYS A 314 10.47 -15.80 11.48
CA LYS A 314 11.49 -14.89 10.92
C LYS A 314 10.86 -13.66 10.27
N THR A 315 9.72 -13.84 9.60
CA THR A 315 8.98 -12.73 8.99
C THR A 315 8.41 -11.79 10.06
N GLY A 316 7.80 -12.30 11.11
CA GLY A 316 7.32 -11.50 12.25
C GLY A 316 8.44 -10.71 12.91
N GLU A 317 9.60 -11.35 13.17
CA GLU A 317 10.78 -10.69 13.72
C GLU A 317 11.33 -9.59 12.79
N SER A 318 11.29 -9.82 11.48
CA SER A 318 11.71 -8.85 10.48
C SER A 318 10.79 -7.61 10.46
N LEU A 319 9.47 -7.81 10.51
CA LEU A 319 8.52 -6.70 10.64
C LEU A 319 8.68 -5.96 11.97
N ASN A 320 8.99 -6.64 13.07
CA ASN A 320 9.29 -5.97 14.34
C ASN A 320 10.48 -5.00 14.18
N ARG A 321 11.59 -5.45 13.56
CA ARG A 321 12.73 -4.56 13.26
C ARG A 321 12.35 -3.38 12.35
N LEU A 322 11.45 -3.58 11.38
CA LEU A 322 10.94 -2.48 10.56
C LEU A 322 10.16 -1.47 11.42
N TRP A 323 9.32 -1.94 12.35
CA TRP A 323 8.57 -1.07 13.28
C TRP A 323 9.49 -0.29 14.22
N ASP A 324 10.65 -0.85 14.60
CA ASP A 324 11.67 -0.17 15.40
C ASP A 324 12.33 1.02 14.66
N LEU A 325 12.19 1.10 13.34
CA LEU A 325 12.66 2.24 12.54
C LEU A 325 11.69 3.44 12.54
N ILE A 326 10.48 3.26 13.06
CA ILE A 326 9.46 4.31 13.10
C ILE A 326 9.84 5.36 14.14
N GLU A 327 9.91 6.62 13.70
CA GLU A 327 10.17 7.77 14.56
C GLU A 327 8.90 8.18 15.33
N ALA A 328 9.11 8.55 16.61
CA ALA A 328 8.04 8.92 17.53
C ALA A 328 7.49 10.33 17.23
#